data_ad96809c9fbfa89a0bac959fcccfe13b
#
_entry.id   ad96809c9fbfa89a0bac959fcccfe13b
#
_cell.length_a   1.000
_cell.length_b   1.000
_cell.length_c   1.000
_cell.angle_alpha   90.00
_cell.angle_beta   90.00
_cell.angle_gamma   90.00
#
_symmetry.space_group_name_H-M   'P 1'
#
loop_
_entity.id
_entity.type
_entity.pdbx_description
1 polymer ?
#
loop_
_entity_poly.entity_id
_entity_poly.type
_entity_poly.pdbx_seq_one_letter_code
_entity_poly.pdbx_strand_id
1 'polypeptide(L)'
;MQKITLGKTGMEISVIGFGGIAIQRLSGKQAKDLVEEALNAGITFFDTAQGYGDSEVKIGEGIRKRRKEVVLATKSPCRSTKQARSHVEQALQRLNTDWIDLYQLHYVNKKDELKQILAPRGALEGLVQLKREGKIRHIGITGHNADLLEKSLKESEELETVQFPFNIIEDGKKERSLLKIAKRLNIGTIAMKPLAGGVIPEPELSLRWILGQGVDTVIPGMILSSEVKMNSSLGCAFRPLSEQELSKLRAGVKPLESNFCRRCAYCTPCPNEIPIDFIQELGDKVKVAPVREMCQEMYARLEKNVEDCIECGECEEKCPYNLPIRDMLKEKHHLLVKNRSTL
;
A
#
# COMPACT_ATOMS: atom_id res chain seq x y z
N MET A 1 23.19 1.95 -3.71
CA MET A 1 21.76 1.85 -4.00
C MET A 1 21.51 2.37 -5.41
N GLN A 2 20.89 1.56 -6.28
CA GLN A 2 20.48 2.03 -7.60
C GLN A 2 19.36 3.07 -7.47
N LYS A 3 19.38 4.05 -8.35
CA LYS A 3 18.37 5.10 -8.42
C LYS A 3 17.65 5.06 -9.76
N ILE A 4 16.43 5.54 -9.77
CA ILE A 4 15.59 5.67 -10.95
C ILE A 4 14.80 6.97 -10.88
N THR A 5 14.45 7.52 -12.04
CA THR A 5 13.52 8.66 -12.12
C THR A 5 12.08 8.15 -12.02
N LEU A 6 11.31 8.68 -11.07
CA LEU A 6 9.92 8.27 -10.83
C LEU A 6 8.98 8.89 -11.87
N GLY A 7 8.84 8.24 -13.02
CA GLY A 7 8.02 8.71 -14.12
C GLY A 7 8.27 10.18 -14.49
N LYS A 8 7.19 10.92 -14.81
CA LYS A 8 7.25 12.35 -15.20
C LYS A 8 7.52 13.32 -14.04
N THR A 9 7.65 12.83 -12.78
CA THR A 9 7.94 13.71 -11.64
C THR A 9 9.35 14.28 -11.67
N GLY A 10 10.28 13.67 -12.39
CA GLY A 10 11.69 14.03 -12.39
C GLY A 10 12.44 13.72 -11.08
N MET A 11 11.77 13.18 -10.06
CA MET A 11 12.42 12.82 -8.81
C MET A 11 13.30 11.57 -8.97
N GLU A 12 14.56 11.68 -8.58
CA GLU A 12 15.45 10.53 -8.43
C GLU A 12 15.22 9.84 -7.09
N ILE A 13 14.81 8.59 -7.13
CA ILE A 13 14.53 7.77 -5.94
C ILE A 13 15.29 6.45 -5.97
N SER A 14 15.49 5.84 -4.79
CA SER A 14 16.00 4.49 -4.69
C SER A 14 15.00 3.47 -5.24
N VAL A 15 15.47 2.44 -5.96
CA VAL A 15 14.62 1.36 -6.50
C VAL A 15 13.96 0.52 -5.41
N ILE A 16 14.53 0.53 -4.20
CA ILE A 16 13.92 0.03 -2.96
C ILE A 16 13.61 1.24 -2.09
N GLY A 17 12.33 1.45 -1.78
CA GLY A 17 11.87 2.46 -0.83
C GLY A 17 11.56 1.87 0.54
N PHE A 18 11.21 2.72 1.49
CA PHE A 18 10.83 2.37 2.86
C PHE A 18 9.32 2.42 3.04
N GLY A 19 8.67 1.26 3.25
CA GLY A 19 7.24 1.17 3.54
C GLY A 19 6.93 1.43 5.02
N GLY A 20 6.46 2.61 5.35
CA GLY A 20 6.27 3.11 6.71
C GLY A 20 5.13 2.47 7.50
N ILE A 21 4.27 1.64 6.90
CA ILE A 21 3.18 1.01 7.67
C ILE A 21 3.69 0.10 8.79
N ALA A 22 4.84 -0.53 8.63
CA ALA A 22 5.35 -1.52 9.58
C ALA A 22 5.88 -0.88 10.87
N ILE A 23 6.44 0.34 10.80
CA ILE A 23 7.09 0.99 11.95
C ILE A 23 6.15 1.40 13.08
N GLN A 24 4.83 1.36 12.87
CA GLN A 24 3.85 1.54 13.95
C GLN A 24 4.09 0.59 15.12
N ARG A 25 4.68 -0.58 14.86
CA ARG A 25 4.97 -1.63 15.85
C ARG A 25 6.20 -1.35 16.71
N LEU A 26 7.00 -0.36 16.34
CA LEU A 26 8.24 0.01 17.02
C LEU A 26 7.99 1.17 18.00
N SER A 27 8.79 1.28 19.04
CA SER A 27 8.86 2.51 19.82
C SER A 27 9.41 3.67 18.97
N GLY A 28 9.18 4.91 19.38
CA GLY A 28 9.69 6.09 18.66
C GLY A 28 11.20 6.03 18.43
N LYS A 29 11.97 5.63 19.45
CA LYS A 29 13.43 5.48 19.35
C LYS A 29 13.82 4.39 18.33
N GLN A 30 13.23 3.19 18.42
CA GLN A 30 13.54 2.09 17.50
C GLN A 30 13.20 2.47 16.05
N ALA A 31 12.06 3.13 15.82
CA ALA A 31 11.66 3.57 14.50
C ALA A 31 12.61 4.62 13.93
N LYS A 32 13.02 5.60 14.74
CA LYS A 32 14.01 6.60 14.36
C LYS A 32 15.33 5.96 13.96
N ASP A 33 15.89 5.08 14.81
CA ASP A 33 17.16 4.40 14.57
C ASP A 33 17.09 3.58 13.26
N LEU A 34 15.96 2.90 13.00
CA LEU A 34 15.75 2.13 11.78
C LEU A 34 15.63 3.00 10.52
N VAL A 35 14.95 4.17 10.60
CA VAL A 35 14.85 5.13 9.50
C VAL A 35 16.23 5.72 9.19
N GLU A 36 17.03 6.08 10.20
CA GLU A 36 18.40 6.54 10.02
C GLU A 36 19.29 5.45 9.39
N GLU A 37 19.14 4.18 9.81
CA GLU A 37 19.84 3.04 9.19
C GLU A 37 19.45 2.86 7.72
N ALA A 38 18.17 2.94 7.39
CA ALA A 38 17.69 2.87 6.02
C ALA A 38 18.28 3.98 5.12
N LEU A 39 18.34 5.21 5.64
CA LEU A 39 19.01 6.33 4.96
C LEU A 39 20.51 6.05 4.74
N ASN A 40 21.21 5.55 5.75
CA ASN A 40 22.63 5.21 5.65
C ASN A 40 22.89 4.09 4.63
N ALA A 41 21.92 3.19 4.45
CA ALA A 41 21.94 2.13 3.45
C ALA A 41 21.58 2.63 2.03
N GLY A 42 21.28 3.93 1.86
CA GLY A 42 21.00 4.57 0.58
C GLY A 42 19.54 4.50 0.14
N ILE A 43 18.61 4.14 1.01
CA ILE A 43 17.17 4.26 0.75
C ILE A 43 16.78 5.73 0.85
N THR A 44 16.26 6.30 -0.26
CA THR A 44 15.90 7.72 -0.34
C THR A 44 14.42 7.98 -0.50
N PHE A 45 13.61 6.95 -0.82
CA PHE A 45 12.16 7.05 -0.96
C PHE A 45 11.48 6.50 0.29
N PHE A 46 10.73 7.35 1.02
CA PHE A 46 10.01 6.99 2.24
C PHE A 46 8.52 7.20 2.04
N ASP A 47 7.74 6.13 2.16
CA ASP A 47 6.29 6.14 1.98
C ASP A 47 5.56 5.90 3.31
N THR A 48 4.63 6.79 3.66
CA THR A 48 3.77 6.67 4.83
C THR A 48 2.31 7.04 4.49
N ALA A 49 1.46 7.19 5.48
CA ALA A 49 0.07 7.64 5.32
C ALA A 49 -0.51 8.19 6.63
N GLN A 50 -1.46 9.08 6.52
CA GLN A 50 -2.25 9.59 7.64
C GLN A 50 -2.89 8.46 8.49
N GLY A 51 -3.35 7.39 7.83
CA GLY A 51 -3.98 6.24 8.47
C GLY A 51 -3.01 5.22 9.07
N TYR A 52 -1.71 5.50 9.11
CA TYR A 52 -0.70 4.59 9.67
C TYR A 52 -0.28 5.00 11.09
N GLY A 53 -1.26 5.28 11.96
CA GLY A 53 -1.02 5.64 13.36
C GLY A 53 -0.01 6.78 13.52
N ASP A 54 1.10 6.52 14.20
CA ASP A 54 2.18 7.47 14.44
C ASP A 54 3.34 7.41 13.45
N SER A 55 3.17 6.68 12.33
CA SER A 55 4.23 6.49 11.33
C SER A 55 4.74 7.80 10.73
N GLU A 56 3.86 8.78 10.46
CA GLU A 56 4.28 10.11 9.96
C GLU A 56 5.22 10.80 10.95
N VAL A 57 4.91 10.75 12.26
CA VAL A 57 5.75 11.33 13.32
C VAL A 57 7.12 10.63 13.37
N LYS A 58 7.13 9.30 13.40
CA LYS A 58 8.34 8.48 13.47
C LYS A 58 9.27 8.70 12.29
N ILE A 59 8.71 8.74 11.07
CA ILE A 59 9.51 9.03 9.86
C ILE A 59 10.04 10.47 9.93
N GLY A 60 9.19 11.45 10.27
CA GLY A 60 9.60 12.84 10.42
C GLY A 60 10.78 13.03 11.37
N GLU A 61 10.75 12.36 12.52
CA GLU A 61 11.86 12.37 13.47
C GLU A 61 13.15 11.73 12.91
N GLY A 62 13.04 10.60 12.22
CA GLY A 62 14.19 9.89 11.66
C GLY A 62 14.88 10.64 10.52
N ILE A 63 14.10 11.32 9.66
CA ILE A 63 14.65 12.07 8.51
C ILE A 63 15.02 13.52 8.83
N ARG A 64 14.67 14.04 10.01
CA ARG A 64 14.72 15.47 10.37
C ARG A 64 16.03 16.16 9.97
N LYS A 65 17.17 15.55 10.28
CA LYS A 65 18.50 16.12 10.00
C LYS A 65 18.92 15.98 8.53
N ARG A 66 18.23 15.14 7.78
CA ARG A 66 18.56 14.73 6.40
C ARG A 66 17.38 14.89 5.45
N ARG A 67 16.42 15.76 5.78
CA ARG A 67 15.17 15.95 5.00
C ARG A 67 15.41 16.17 3.50
N LYS A 68 16.47 16.88 3.14
CA LYS A 68 16.81 17.20 1.75
C LYS A 68 17.35 16.02 0.94
N GLU A 69 17.76 14.94 1.62
CA GLU A 69 18.25 13.71 0.98
C GLU A 69 17.12 12.72 0.67
N VAL A 70 15.89 13.04 1.11
CA VAL A 70 14.73 12.15 1.09
C VAL A 70 13.68 12.66 0.15
N VAL A 71 13.11 11.77 -0.66
CA VAL A 71 11.82 11.93 -1.31
C VAL A 71 10.74 11.32 -0.38
N LEU A 72 9.94 12.20 0.21
CA LEU A 72 8.94 11.86 1.22
C LEU A 72 7.56 11.79 0.59
N ALA A 73 6.95 10.60 0.66
CA ALA A 73 5.60 10.33 0.20
C ALA A 73 4.66 10.08 1.37
N THR A 74 3.52 10.76 1.38
CA THR A 74 2.40 10.40 2.27
C THR A 74 1.08 10.43 1.53
N LYS A 75 0.00 10.02 2.19
CA LYS A 75 -1.32 9.87 1.57
C LYS A 75 -2.45 9.96 2.59
N SER A 76 -3.61 10.41 2.12
CA SER A 76 -4.81 10.44 2.95
C SER A 76 -6.08 10.11 2.14
N PRO A 77 -7.15 9.66 2.80
CA PRO A 77 -8.43 9.37 2.15
C PRO A 77 -9.26 10.63 1.93
N CYS A 78 -8.62 11.74 1.52
CA CYS A 78 -9.34 12.97 1.19
C CYS A 78 -10.15 12.81 -0.09
N ARG A 79 -11.37 13.35 -0.11
CA ARG A 79 -12.29 13.31 -1.27
C ARG A 79 -12.78 14.70 -1.67
N SER A 80 -12.49 15.73 -0.88
CA SER A 80 -12.85 17.13 -1.14
C SER A 80 -11.66 18.08 -0.94
N THR A 81 -11.72 19.28 -1.56
CA THR A 81 -10.72 20.34 -1.39
C THR A 81 -10.46 20.68 0.08
N LYS A 82 -11.53 20.78 0.90
CA LYS A 82 -11.40 21.06 2.34
C LYS A 82 -10.63 19.98 3.07
N GLN A 83 -10.94 18.71 2.80
CA GLN A 83 -10.22 17.59 3.38
C GLN A 83 -8.77 17.54 2.92
N ALA A 84 -8.49 17.75 1.62
CA ALA A 84 -7.14 17.77 1.08
C ALA A 84 -6.27 18.78 1.82
N ARG A 85 -6.76 20.02 1.98
CA ARG A 85 -6.04 21.07 2.72
C ARG A 85 -5.78 20.69 4.17
N SER A 86 -6.81 20.30 4.90
CA SER A 86 -6.67 19.93 6.33
C SER A 86 -5.71 18.76 6.52
N HIS A 87 -5.80 17.71 5.67
CA HIS A 87 -4.96 16.51 5.80
C HIS A 87 -3.49 16.79 5.42
N VAL A 88 -3.24 17.63 4.41
CA VAL A 88 -1.87 18.02 4.06
C VAL A 88 -1.24 18.85 5.18
N GLU A 89 -1.96 19.81 5.77
CA GLU A 89 -1.46 20.61 6.88
C GLU A 89 -1.15 19.74 8.12
N GLN A 90 -2.00 18.78 8.44
CA GLN A 90 -1.74 17.82 9.51
C GLN A 90 -0.52 16.93 9.21
N ALA A 91 -0.37 16.49 7.96
CA ALA A 91 0.78 15.68 7.55
C ALA A 91 2.10 16.48 7.67
N LEU A 92 2.13 17.73 7.23
CA LEU A 92 3.29 18.63 7.40
C LEU A 92 3.70 18.77 8.86
N GLN A 93 2.72 18.94 9.76
CA GLN A 93 2.97 19.04 11.21
C GLN A 93 3.55 17.74 11.77
N ARG A 94 2.93 16.57 11.45
CA ARG A 94 3.38 15.27 11.97
C ARG A 94 4.75 14.88 11.43
N LEU A 95 4.99 15.14 10.14
CA LEU A 95 6.27 14.88 9.48
C LEU A 95 7.35 15.90 9.84
N ASN A 96 6.97 16.99 10.54
CA ASN A 96 7.84 18.11 10.92
C ASN A 96 8.65 18.65 9.73
N THR A 97 7.95 19.03 8.65
CA THR A 97 8.54 19.51 7.39
C THR A 97 7.66 20.58 6.74
N ASP A 98 8.27 21.47 5.96
CA ASP A 98 7.57 22.54 5.26
C ASP A 98 6.97 22.11 3.92
N TRP A 99 7.41 20.95 3.37
CA TRP A 99 6.90 20.40 2.11
C TRP A 99 6.86 18.87 2.13
N ILE A 100 5.97 18.30 1.31
CA ILE A 100 5.90 16.88 0.99
C ILE A 100 6.24 16.71 -0.49
N ASP A 101 7.14 15.77 -0.81
CA ASP A 101 7.55 15.57 -2.20
C ASP A 101 6.45 14.89 -3.03
N LEU A 102 5.76 13.89 -2.47
CA LEU A 102 4.65 13.21 -3.14
C LEU A 102 3.45 13.06 -2.21
N TYR A 103 2.32 13.68 -2.55
CA TYR A 103 1.07 13.48 -1.82
C TYR A 103 0.08 12.66 -2.63
N GLN A 104 -0.46 11.59 -2.06
CA GLN A 104 -1.26 10.61 -2.80
C GLN A 104 -2.71 10.54 -2.29
N LEU A 105 -3.65 10.46 -3.22
CA LEU A 105 -5.05 10.12 -2.97
C LEU A 105 -5.12 8.64 -2.52
N HIS A 106 -5.44 8.41 -1.24
CA HIS A 106 -5.30 7.10 -0.61
C HIS A 106 -6.53 6.23 -0.82
N TYR A 107 -6.29 4.94 -1.19
CA TYR A 107 -7.27 3.86 -1.19
C TYR A 107 -8.51 4.18 -2.05
N VAL A 108 -8.28 4.58 -3.29
CA VAL A 108 -9.36 4.86 -4.27
C VAL A 108 -9.76 3.54 -4.93
N ASN A 109 -10.85 2.93 -4.47
CA ASN A 109 -11.31 1.60 -4.90
C ASN A 109 -12.73 1.57 -5.45
N LYS A 110 -13.49 2.66 -5.30
CA LYS A 110 -14.89 2.78 -5.75
C LYS A 110 -15.04 3.86 -6.83
N LYS A 111 -15.89 3.62 -7.82
CA LYS A 111 -16.15 4.57 -8.93
C LYS A 111 -16.66 5.92 -8.42
N ASP A 112 -17.50 5.91 -7.38
CA ASP A 112 -18.08 7.13 -6.84
C ASP A 112 -17.05 7.97 -6.07
N GLU A 113 -16.07 7.31 -5.41
CA GLU A 113 -14.93 8.00 -4.82
C GLU A 113 -14.09 8.72 -5.90
N LEU A 114 -13.80 8.05 -7.02
CA LEU A 114 -13.08 8.68 -8.12
C LEU A 114 -13.84 9.86 -8.71
N LYS A 115 -15.16 9.72 -8.94
CA LYS A 115 -16.01 10.83 -9.40
C LYS A 115 -15.95 12.02 -8.44
N GLN A 116 -16.04 11.77 -7.13
CA GLN A 116 -15.97 12.82 -6.11
C GLN A 116 -14.59 13.53 -6.11
N ILE A 117 -13.52 12.76 -6.25
CA ILE A 117 -12.14 13.28 -6.32
C ILE A 117 -11.95 14.23 -7.50
N LEU A 118 -12.49 13.86 -8.68
CA LEU A 118 -12.33 14.60 -9.94
C LEU A 118 -13.36 15.72 -10.14
N ALA A 119 -14.43 15.74 -9.34
CA ALA A 119 -15.47 16.76 -9.43
C ALA A 119 -14.95 18.17 -9.02
N PRO A 120 -15.65 19.26 -9.41
CA PRO A 120 -15.42 20.59 -8.86
C PRO A 120 -15.47 20.56 -7.33
N ARG A 121 -14.51 21.21 -6.66
CA ARG A 121 -14.25 21.16 -5.21
C ARG A 121 -13.89 19.76 -4.70
N GLY A 122 -13.52 18.83 -5.58
CA GLY A 122 -12.98 17.52 -5.25
C GLY A 122 -11.56 17.62 -4.67
N ALA A 123 -11.05 16.48 -4.21
CA ALA A 123 -9.73 16.46 -3.57
C ALA A 123 -8.61 16.80 -4.53
N LEU A 124 -8.70 16.42 -5.81
CA LEU A 124 -7.67 16.72 -6.81
C LEU A 124 -7.48 18.24 -7.00
N GLU A 125 -8.57 19.00 -7.11
CA GLU A 125 -8.50 20.47 -7.20
C GLU A 125 -7.77 21.05 -5.97
N GLY A 126 -8.06 20.55 -4.77
CA GLY A 126 -7.39 20.98 -3.55
C GLY A 126 -5.89 20.66 -3.54
N LEU A 127 -5.49 19.49 -4.02
CA LEU A 127 -4.09 19.10 -4.13
C LEU A 127 -3.35 19.95 -5.17
N VAL A 128 -3.97 20.27 -6.30
CA VAL A 128 -3.39 21.20 -7.31
C VAL A 128 -3.15 22.59 -6.73
N GLN A 129 -4.07 23.11 -5.91
CA GLN A 129 -3.87 24.38 -5.20
C GLN A 129 -2.68 24.29 -4.23
N LEU A 130 -2.58 23.23 -3.44
CA LEU A 130 -1.49 23.01 -2.49
C LEU A 130 -0.13 22.79 -3.17
N LYS A 131 -0.13 22.23 -4.38
CA LYS A 131 1.06 22.12 -5.23
C LYS A 131 1.53 23.51 -5.68
N ARG A 132 0.62 24.38 -6.10
CA ARG A 132 0.93 25.78 -6.45
C ARG A 132 1.44 26.60 -5.24
N GLU A 133 0.94 26.30 -4.04
CA GLU A 133 1.40 26.89 -2.78
C GLU A 133 2.78 26.36 -2.33
N GLY A 134 3.33 25.33 -3.01
CA GLY A 134 4.60 24.69 -2.65
C GLY A 134 4.55 23.76 -1.43
N LYS A 135 3.37 23.48 -0.88
CA LYS A 135 3.19 22.57 0.26
C LYS A 135 3.38 21.11 -0.14
N ILE A 136 3.03 20.77 -1.37
CA ILE A 136 3.32 19.47 -1.98
C ILE A 136 3.97 19.70 -3.36
N ARG A 137 4.80 18.76 -3.83
CA ARG A 137 5.48 18.89 -5.12
C ARG A 137 4.80 18.10 -6.23
N HIS A 138 4.37 16.88 -5.92
CA HIS A 138 3.77 15.94 -6.87
C HIS A 138 2.51 15.32 -6.31
N ILE A 139 1.61 14.89 -7.20
CA ILE A 139 0.32 14.29 -6.86
C ILE A 139 0.27 12.86 -7.40
N GLY A 140 -0.10 11.91 -6.53
CA GLY A 140 -0.28 10.53 -6.89
C GLY A 140 -1.65 9.97 -6.49
N ILE A 141 -1.88 8.72 -6.90
CA ILE A 141 -3.08 7.97 -6.53
C ILE A 141 -2.71 6.57 -6.07
N THR A 142 -3.43 6.05 -5.08
CA THR A 142 -3.26 4.68 -4.62
C THR A 142 -4.58 3.93 -4.53
N GLY A 143 -4.56 2.65 -4.82
CA GLY A 143 -5.72 1.78 -4.71
C GLY A 143 -5.36 0.31 -4.91
N HIS A 144 -6.36 -0.55 -4.78
CA HIS A 144 -6.22 -1.99 -5.02
C HIS A 144 -7.02 -2.46 -6.25
N ASN A 145 -7.78 -1.57 -6.86
CA ASN A 145 -8.56 -1.83 -8.06
C ASN A 145 -7.79 -1.31 -9.29
N ALA A 146 -7.07 -2.19 -9.97
CA ALA A 146 -6.23 -1.82 -11.10
C ALA A 146 -7.01 -1.18 -12.26
N ASP A 147 -8.25 -1.64 -12.56
CA ASP A 147 -9.09 -1.07 -13.61
C ASP A 147 -9.47 0.39 -13.28
N LEU A 148 -9.77 0.67 -12.01
CA LEU A 148 -10.11 2.01 -11.56
C LEU A 148 -8.91 2.95 -11.57
N LEU A 149 -7.75 2.45 -11.16
CA LEU A 149 -6.49 3.20 -11.25
C LEU A 149 -6.13 3.50 -12.70
N GLU A 150 -6.22 2.53 -13.61
CA GLU A 150 -6.00 2.75 -15.04
C GLU A 150 -6.95 3.84 -15.60
N LYS A 151 -8.23 3.79 -15.20
CA LYS A 151 -9.20 4.82 -15.57
C LYS A 151 -8.79 6.19 -15.03
N SER A 152 -8.39 6.30 -13.77
CA SER A 152 -7.99 7.57 -13.16
C SER A 152 -6.82 8.22 -13.87
N LEU A 153 -5.81 7.43 -14.29
CA LEU A 153 -4.65 7.93 -15.04
C LEU A 153 -5.02 8.48 -16.43
N LYS A 154 -6.09 7.95 -17.04
CA LYS A 154 -6.60 8.44 -18.34
C LYS A 154 -7.46 9.69 -18.21
N GLU A 155 -8.10 9.89 -17.05
CA GLU A 155 -9.03 11.00 -16.80
C GLU A 155 -8.36 12.24 -16.20
N SER A 156 -7.10 12.14 -15.74
CA SER A 156 -6.40 13.30 -15.15
C SER A 156 -4.90 13.30 -15.45
N GLU A 157 -4.44 14.39 -16.07
CA GLU A 157 -3.01 14.65 -16.31
C GLU A 157 -2.26 15.11 -15.06
N GLU A 158 -2.99 15.56 -14.02
CA GLU A 158 -2.42 16.00 -12.74
C GLU A 158 -1.87 14.83 -11.90
N LEU A 159 -2.27 13.59 -12.20
CA LEU A 159 -1.71 12.41 -11.56
C LEU A 159 -0.35 12.07 -12.16
N GLU A 160 0.66 12.03 -11.30
CA GLU A 160 2.06 11.84 -11.69
C GLU A 160 2.61 10.48 -11.26
N THR A 161 1.98 9.84 -10.27
CA THR A 161 2.33 8.48 -9.79
C THR A 161 1.12 7.62 -9.53
N VAL A 162 1.31 6.31 -9.61
CA VAL A 162 0.34 5.30 -9.19
C VAL A 162 0.99 4.28 -8.27
N GLN A 163 0.34 4.04 -7.11
CA GLN A 163 0.79 3.05 -6.14
C GLN A 163 -0.27 1.96 -5.99
N PHE A 164 0.10 0.71 -6.20
CA PHE A 164 -0.81 -0.42 -6.18
C PHE A 164 -0.12 -1.69 -5.67
N PRO A 165 -0.88 -2.70 -5.17
CA PRO A 165 -0.32 -3.98 -4.79
C PRO A 165 0.28 -4.65 -6.03
N PHE A 166 1.56 -5.04 -5.93
CA PHE A 166 2.19 -5.78 -7.00
C PHE A 166 3.24 -6.75 -6.45
N ASN A 167 2.99 -8.01 -6.62
CA ASN A 167 3.85 -9.12 -6.23
C ASN A 167 3.48 -10.35 -7.07
N ILE A 168 4.20 -11.44 -6.93
CA ILE A 168 4.01 -12.62 -7.79
C ILE A 168 2.61 -13.26 -7.67
N ILE A 169 1.90 -13.07 -6.55
CA ILE A 169 0.50 -13.54 -6.38
C ILE A 169 -0.48 -12.58 -7.08
N GLU A 170 -0.15 -11.29 -7.09
CA GLU A 170 -0.96 -10.20 -7.65
C GLU A 170 -0.53 -9.82 -9.08
N ASP A 171 0.22 -10.71 -9.76
CA ASP A 171 0.63 -10.53 -11.16
C ASP A 171 -0.49 -10.96 -12.13
N GLY A 172 -1.54 -10.17 -12.19
CA GLY A 172 -2.69 -10.41 -13.04
C GLY A 172 -2.67 -9.61 -14.36
N LYS A 173 -3.62 -9.92 -15.25
CA LYS A 173 -3.80 -9.19 -16.52
C LYS A 173 -4.09 -7.71 -16.29
N LYS A 174 -4.82 -7.37 -15.23
CA LYS A 174 -5.21 -5.99 -14.89
C LYS A 174 -4.03 -5.17 -14.39
N GLU A 175 -3.23 -5.74 -13.51
CA GLU A 175 -2.00 -5.11 -12.99
C GLU A 175 -0.99 -4.90 -14.11
N ARG A 176 -0.85 -5.85 -15.02
CA ARG A 176 0.00 -5.73 -16.21
C ARG A 176 -0.51 -4.67 -17.19
N SER A 177 -1.83 -4.52 -17.35
CA SER A 177 -2.44 -3.44 -18.14
C SER A 177 -2.12 -2.08 -17.53
N LEU A 178 -2.32 -1.93 -16.20
CA LEU A 178 -2.03 -0.71 -15.46
C LEU A 178 -0.55 -0.31 -15.62
N LEU A 179 0.39 -1.25 -15.48
CA LEU A 179 1.82 -0.99 -15.70
C LEU A 179 2.12 -0.48 -17.12
N LYS A 180 1.53 -1.11 -18.14
CA LYS A 180 1.70 -0.68 -19.54
C LYS A 180 1.17 0.74 -19.77
N ILE A 181 0.01 1.07 -19.22
CA ILE A 181 -0.59 2.40 -19.32
C ILE A 181 0.27 3.43 -18.57
N ALA A 182 0.67 3.15 -17.34
CA ALA A 182 1.53 4.04 -16.56
C ALA A 182 2.83 4.35 -17.31
N LYS A 183 3.49 3.33 -17.86
CA LYS A 183 4.71 3.50 -18.67
C LYS A 183 4.48 4.38 -19.91
N ARG A 184 3.37 4.15 -20.65
CA ARG A 184 3.03 4.94 -21.85
C ARG A 184 2.77 6.41 -21.51
N LEU A 185 2.18 6.69 -20.36
CA LEU A 185 1.88 8.05 -19.89
C LEU A 185 3.04 8.66 -19.07
N ASN A 186 4.17 7.98 -18.95
CA ASN A 186 5.30 8.36 -18.11
C ASN A 186 4.89 8.64 -16.64
N ILE A 187 3.96 7.84 -16.11
CA ILE A 187 3.50 7.89 -14.72
C ILE A 187 4.40 7.02 -13.85
N GLY A 188 4.89 7.57 -12.75
CA GLY A 188 5.74 6.83 -11.80
C GLY A 188 4.98 5.68 -11.13
N THR A 189 5.61 4.50 -11.06
CA THR A 189 4.99 3.27 -10.56
C THR A 189 5.61 2.84 -9.24
N ILE A 190 4.77 2.66 -8.20
CA ILE A 190 5.18 2.27 -6.85
C ILE A 190 4.49 0.96 -6.49
N ALA A 191 5.28 -0.12 -6.37
CA ALA A 191 4.76 -1.42 -5.96
C ALA A 191 4.66 -1.49 -4.43
N MET A 192 3.44 -1.54 -3.91
CA MET A 192 3.18 -1.78 -2.49
C MET A 192 2.85 -3.26 -2.23
N LYS A 193 2.93 -3.68 -0.96
CA LYS A 193 2.68 -5.08 -0.51
C LYS A 193 3.54 -6.12 -1.26
N PRO A 194 4.83 -5.87 -1.46
CA PRO A 194 5.67 -6.75 -2.25
C PRO A 194 5.76 -8.18 -1.71
N LEU A 195 5.50 -8.37 -0.43
CA LEU A 195 5.48 -9.66 0.25
C LEU A 195 4.06 -10.10 0.64
N ALA A 196 3.02 -9.55 -0.02
CA ALA A 196 1.60 -9.84 0.24
C ALA A 196 1.24 -9.75 1.74
N GLY A 197 1.79 -8.76 2.46
CA GLY A 197 1.60 -8.60 3.90
C GLY A 197 2.50 -9.50 4.75
N GLY A 198 3.54 -10.09 4.17
CA GLY A 198 4.52 -10.98 4.85
C GLY A 198 4.20 -12.47 4.70
N VAL A 199 3.22 -12.85 3.86
CA VAL A 199 2.86 -14.26 3.66
C VAL A 199 3.71 -14.96 2.59
N ILE A 200 4.42 -14.22 1.73
CA ILE A 200 5.34 -14.81 0.75
C ILE A 200 6.59 -15.30 1.47
N PRO A 201 6.92 -16.60 1.39
CA PRO A 201 7.99 -17.21 2.20
C PRO A 201 9.41 -16.85 1.73
N GLU A 202 9.58 -16.38 0.49
CA GLU A 202 10.86 -16.07 -0.14
C GLU A 202 11.01 -14.56 -0.40
N PRO A 203 11.28 -13.73 0.63
CA PRO A 203 11.25 -12.27 0.49
C PRO A 203 12.29 -11.73 -0.49
N GLU A 204 13.52 -12.26 -0.47
CA GLU A 204 14.57 -11.86 -1.41
C GLU A 204 14.17 -12.13 -2.86
N LEU A 205 13.70 -13.34 -3.16
CA LEU A 205 13.28 -13.71 -4.51
C LEU A 205 12.08 -12.90 -4.97
N SER A 206 11.12 -12.62 -4.06
CA SER A 206 9.95 -11.80 -4.37
C SER A 206 10.34 -10.37 -4.77
N LEU A 207 11.23 -9.72 -4.00
CA LEU A 207 11.68 -8.37 -4.29
C LEU A 207 12.47 -8.31 -5.61
N ARG A 208 13.36 -9.27 -5.85
CA ARG A 208 14.09 -9.38 -7.12
C ARG A 208 13.14 -9.61 -8.29
N TRP A 209 12.12 -10.45 -8.11
CA TRP A 209 11.11 -10.65 -9.14
C TRP A 209 10.41 -9.34 -9.49
N ILE A 210 9.94 -8.57 -8.49
CA ILE A 210 9.24 -7.30 -8.72
C ILE A 210 10.11 -6.28 -9.44
N LEU A 211 11.36 -6.11 -9.01
CA LEU A 211 12.32 -5.20 -9.66
C LEU A 211 12.54 -5.55 -11.14
N GLY A 212 12.46 -6.84 -11.49
CA GLY A 212 12.53 -7.32 -12.89
C GLY A 212 11.27 -7.05 -13.73
N GLN A 213 10.17 -6.56 -13.14
CA GLN A 213 8.90 -6.34 -13.86
C GLN A 213 8.74 -4.93 -14.45
N GLY A 214 9.69 -4.04 -14.20
CA GLY A 214 9.68 -2.68 -14.77
C GLY A 214 8.83 -1.69 -13.98
N VAL A 215 8.62 -1.93 -12.68
CA VAL A 215 8.16 -0.91 -11.73
C VAL A 215 9.33 0.01 -11.36
N ASP A 216 9.05 1.28 -11.03
CA ASP A 216 10.12 2.23 -10.70
C ASP A 216 10.66 1.99 -9.28
N THR A 217 9.79 1.73 -8.32
CA THR A 217 10.22 1.43 -6.95
C THR A 217 9.29 0.44 -6.26
N VAL A 218 9.84 -0.28 -5.29
CA VAL A 218 9.11 -1.20 -4.43
C VAL A 218 9.28 -0.77 -2.97
N ILE A 219 8.19 -0.80 -2.19
CA ILE A 219 8.15 -0.30 -0.81
C ILE A 219 7.86 -1.41 0.21
N PRO A 220 8.81 -2.33 0.51
CA PRO A 220 8.65 -3.28 1.58
C PRO A 220 8.56 -2.58 2.94
N GLY A 221 7.69 -3.09 3.83
CA GLY A 221 7.71 -2.71 5.23
C GLY A 221 8.92 -3.34 5.93
N MET A 222 9.58 -2.59 6.79
CA MET A 222 10.75 -3.03 7.55
C MET A 222 10.59 -2.69 9.03
N ILE A 223 10.97 -3.60 9.91
CA ILE A 223 10.99 -3.42 11.37
C ILE A 223 12.30 -3.90 12.00
N LEU A 224 13.15 -4.55 11.23
CA LEU A 224 14.44 -5.11 11.67
C LEU A 224 15.59 -4.56 10.83
N SER A 225 16.76 -4.35 11.46
CA SER A 225 18.01 -4.00 10.79
C SER A 225 18.41 -5.01 9.70
N SER A 226 18.17 -6.31 9.93
CA SER A 226 18.41 -7.35 8.93
C SER A 226 17.56 -7.17 7.65
N GLU A 227 16.33 -6.70 7.78
CA GLU A 227 15.45 -6.40 6.62
C GLU A 227 15.97 -5.18 5.85
N VAL A 228 16.43 -4.14 6.54
CA VAL A 228 17.08 -2.97 5.91
C VAL A 228 18.32 -3.40 5.13
N LYS A 229 19.20 -4.21 5.73
CA LYS A 229 20.41 -4.71 5.08
C LYS A 229 20.12 -5.59 3.87
N MET A 230 19.20 -6.53 4.00
CA MET A 230 18.78 -7.39 2.88
C MET A 230 18.19 -6.56 1.73
N ASN A 231 17.21 -5.71 2.03
CA ASN A 231 16.52 -4.91 1.01
C ASN A 231 17.48 -3.93 0.31
N SER A 232 18.35 -3.27 1.07
CA SER A 232 19.33 -2.35 0.49
C SER A 232 20.39 -3.07 -0.36
N SER A 233 20.83 -4.26 0.02
CA SER A 233 21.75 -5.06 -0.79
C SER A 233 21.17 -5.43 -2.15
N LEU A 234 19.86 -5.77 -2.19
CA LEU A 234 19.15 -6.03 -3.44
C LEU A 234 19.05 -4.80 -4.34
N GLY A 235 18.80 -3.64 -3.75
CA GLY A 235 18.78 -2.38 -4.49
C GLY A 235 20.16 -1.89 -4.96
N CYS A 236 21.24 -2.36 -4.35
CA CYS A 236 22.62 -2.06 -4.78
C CYS A 236 23.11 -3.00 -5.89
N ALA A 237 22.76 -4.27 -5.81
CA ALA A 237 23.27 -5.33 -6.67
C ALA A 237 22.13 -6.19 -7.23
N PHE A 238 21.17 -5.52 -7.90
CA PHE A 238 20.06 -6.23 -8.55
C PHE A 238 20.57 -7.21 -9.60
N ARG A 239 20.07 -8.42 -9.57
CA ARG A 239 20.20 -9.43 -10.62
C ARG A 239 18.85 -10.10 -10.90
N PRO A 240 18.50 -10.38 -12.17
CA PRO A 240 17.29 -11.12 -12.50
C PRO A 240 17.27 -12.50 -11.82
N LEU A 241 16.09 -13.07 -11.64
CA LEU A 241 15.96 -14.44 -11.16
C LEU A 241 16.39 -15.43 -12.26
N SER A 242 17.09 -16.49 -11.84
CA SER A 242 17.27 -17.67 -12.68
C SER A 242 15.95 -18.45 -12.80
N GLU A 243 15.83 -19.37 -13.75
CA GLU A 243 14.66 -20.23 -13.88
C GLU A 243 14.40 -21.09 -12.63
N GLN A 244 15.47 -21.56 -11.98
CA GLN A 244 15.38 -22.34 -10.75
C GLN A 244 14.84 -21.48 -9.60
N GLU A 245 15.35 -20.25 -9.43
CA GLU A 245 14.88 -19.31 -8.42
C GLU A 245 13.42 -18.91 -8.66
N LEU A 246 13.03 -18.68 -9.92
CA LEU A 246 11.64 -18.40 -10.28
C LEU A 246 10.71 -19.58 -10.00
N SER A 247 11.17 -20.80 -10.32
CA SER A 247 10.43 -22.03 -10.02
C SER A 247 10.23 -22.21 -8.50
N LYS A 248 11.29 -21.98 -7.70
CA LYS A 248 11.23 -22.00 -6.23
C LYS A 248 10.22 -21.00 -5.69
N LEU A 249 10.27 -19.75 -6.17
CA LEU A 249 9.35 -18.70 -5.75
C LEU A 249 7.89 -19.06 -6.09
N ARG A 250 7.62 -19.55 -7.30
CA ARG A 250 6.28 -19.99 -7.73
C ARG A 250 5.77 -21.16 -6.89
N ALA A 251 6.60 -22.15 -6.62
CA ALA A 251 6.23 -23.26 -5.75
C ALA A 251 5.86 -22.81 -4.34
N GLY A 252 6.60 -21.84 -3.78
CA GLY A 252 6.33 -21.30 -2.45
C GLY A 252 5.02 -20.50 -2.35
N VAL A 253 4.58 -19.85 -3.43
CA VAL A 253 3.33 -19.06 -3.44
C VAL A 253 2.09 -19.83 -3.91
N LYS A 254 2.25 -20.95 -4.56
CA LYS A 254 1.15 -21.76 -5.11
C LYS A 254 0.02 -22.04 -4.10
N PRO A 255 0.30 -22.40 -2.82
CA PRO A 255 -0.75 -22.60 -1.82
C PRO A 255 -1.55 -21.34 -1.47
N LEU A 256 -1.01 -20.14 -1.79
CA LEU A 256 -1.63 -18.84 -1.47
C LEU A 256 -2.57 -18.37 -2.59
N GLU A 257 -2.43 -18.86 -3.81
CA GLU A 257 -3.16 -18.36 -4.99
C GLU A 257 -4.68 -18.51 -4.85
N SER A 258 -5.15 -19.60 -4.25
CA SER A 258 -6.57 -19.93 -4.09
C SER A 258 -7.22 -19.34 -2.83
N ASN A 259 -6.42 -18.86 -1.85
CA ASN A 259 -6.94 -18.48 -0.53
C ASN A 259 -6.47 -17.08 -0.07
N PHE A 260 -5.86 -16.30 -0.96
CA PHE A 260 -5.36 -14.97 -0.62
C PHE A 260 -6.26 -13.87 -1.19
N CYS A 261 -6.95 -13.14 -0.29
CA CYS A 261 -7.75 -11.98 -0.67
C CYS A 261 -6.86 -10.77 -1.01
N ARG A 262 -6.95 -10.28 -2.24
CA ARG A 262 -6.16 -9.12 -2.73
C ARG A 262 -6.74 -7.77 -2.31
N ARG A 263 -7.91 -7.76 -1.65
CA ARG A 263 -8.58 -6.55 -1.13
C ARG A 263 -8.87 -5.49 -2.20
N CYS A 264 -9.16 -5.95 -3.41
CA CYS A 264 -9.48 -5.10 -4.56
C CYS A 264 -10.89 -4.51 -4.51
N ALA A 265 -11.74 -4.97 -3.56
CA ALA A 265 -13.12 -4.53 -3.35
C ALA A 265 -14.10 -4.82 -4.52
N TYR A 266 -13.75 -5.70 -5.47
CA TYR A 266 -14.70 -6.09 -6.54
C TYR A 266 -15.93 -6.83 -6.00
N CYS A 267 -15.81 -7.53 -4.87
CA CYS A 267 -16.91 -8.22 -4.20
C CYS A 267 -17.93 -7.28 -3.53
N THR A 268 -17.67 -5.98 -3.49
CA THR A 268 -18.58 -4.99 -2.88
C THR A 268 -19.39 -4.25 -3.96
N PRO A 269 -20.61 -3.75 -3.64
CA PRO A 269 -21.28 -3.89 -2.35
C PRO A 269 -21.83 -5.30 -2.12
N CYS A 270 -21.80 -5.75 -0.86
CA CYS A 270 -22.54 -6.92 -0.42
C CYS A 270 -24.03 -6.55 -0.28
N PRO A 271 -25.00 -7.39 -0.73
CA PRO A 271 -26.43 -7.10 -0.54
C PRO A 271 -26.83 -6.86 0.92
N ASN A 272 -26.13 -7.52 1.84
CA ASN A 272 -26.35 -7.40 3.28
C ASN A 272 -25.34 -6.46 3.99
N GLU A 273 -24.67 -5.58 3.22
CA GLU A 273 -23.75 -4.55 3.70
C GLU A 273 -22.54 -5.04 4.51
N ILE A 274 -22.19 -6.33 4.37
CA ILE A 274 -21.01 -6.90 5.04
C ILE A 274 -19.75 -6.30 4.42
N PRO A 275 -18.82 -5.72 5.24
CA PRO A 275 -17.56 -5.16 4.75
C PRO A 275 -16.52 -6.26 4.47
N ILE A 276 -16.76 -7.04 3.39
CA ILE A 276 -16.04 -8.27 3.06
C ILE A 276 -14.52 -8.06 3.01
N ASP A 277 -14.05 -7.04 2.27
CA ASP A 277 -12.63 -6.72 2.10
C ASP A 277 -11.95 -6.35 3.42
N PHE A 278 -12.68 -5.65 4.29
CA PHE A 278 -12.20 -5.28 5.62
C PHE A 278 -12.11 -6.49 6.56
N ILE A 279 -13.11 -7.36 6.56
CA ILE A 279 -13.08 -8.61 7.36
C ILE A 279 -11.93 -9.52 6.91
N GLN A 280 -11.70 -9.65 5.60
CA GLN A 280 -10.55 -10.39 5.09
C GLN A 280 -9.22 -9.79 5.59
N GLU A 281 -9.11 -8.46 5.61
CA GLU A 281 -7.92 -7.79 6.12
C GLU A 281 -7.69 -8.04 7.62
N LEU A 282 -8.74 -7.92 8.43
CA LEU A 282 -8.66 -8.19 9.85
C LEU A 282 -8.26 -9.64 10.14
N GLY A 283 -8.87 -10.59 9.41
CA GLY A 283 -8.59 -12.02 9.56
C GLY A 283 -7.17 -12.42 9.16
N ASP A 284 -6.55 -11.71 8.21
CA ASP A 284 -5.14 -11.92 7.89
C ASP A 284 -4.22 -11.36 8.99
N LYS A 285 -4.56 -10.17 9.51
CA LYS A 285 -3.78 -9.48 10.53
C LYS A 285 -3.88 -10.13 11.91
N VAL A 286 -5.01 -10.74 12.27
CA VAL A 286 -5.23 -11.35 13.58
C VAL A 286 -4.24 -12.48 13.90
N LYS A 287 -3.65 -13.09 12.87
CA LYS A 287 -2.60 -14.11 12.99
C LYS A 287 -1.28 -13.53 13.54
N VAL A 288 -1.11 -12.22 13.52
CA VAL A 288 0.08 -11.51 14.01
C VAL A 288 -0.14 -11.05 15.45
N ALA A 289 0.57 -11.64 16.41
CA ALA A 289 0.36 -11.45 17.83
C ALA A 289 0.20 -9.98 18.31
N PRO A 290 1.02 -9.00 17.92
CA PRO A 290 0.90 -7.63 18.45
C PRO A 290 -0.39 -6.90 18.08
N VAL A 291 -1.12 -7.34 17.02
CA VAL A 291 -2.33 -6.64 16.55
C VAL A 291 -3.61 -7.47 16.69
N ARG A 292 -3.50 -8.66 17.28
CA ARG A 292 -4.63 -9.59 17.42
C ARG A 292 -5.82 -8.98 18.12
N GLU A 293 -5.60 -8.43 19.32
CA GLU A 293 -6.67 -7.85 20.14
C GLU A 293 -7.34 -6.67 19.43
N MET A 294 -6.55 -5.81 18.81
CA MET A 294 -7.06 -4.69 18.03
C MET A 294 -7.95 -5.18 16.89
N CYS A 295 -7.54 -6.21 16.13
CA CYS A 295 -8.35 -6.77 15.05
C CYS A 295 -9.67 -7.36 15.56
N GLN A 296 -9.65 -8.05 16.70
CA GLN A 296 -10.83 -8.61 17.33
C GLN A 296 -11.79 -7.52 17.81
N GLU A 297 -11.26 -6.44 18.40
CA GLU A 297 -12.07 -5.30 18.81
C GLU A 297 -12.69 -4.55 17.64
N MET A 298 -11.92 -4.36 16.55
CA MET A 298 -12.44 -3.74 15.34
C MET A 298 -13.55 -4.60 14.71
N TYR A 299 -13.38 -5.92 14.68
CA TYR A 299 -14.41 -6.84 14.19
C TYR A 299 -15.69 -6.79 15.05
N ALA A 300 -15.55 -6.78 16.38
CA ALA A 300 -16.68 -6.74 17.32
C ALA A 300 -17.52 -5.43 17.23
N ARG A 301 -16.94 -4.35 16.67
CA ARG A 301 -17.63 -3.06 16.46
C ARG A 301 -18.33 -2.95 15.09
N LEU A 302 -18.25 -3.98 14.26
CA LEU A 302 -18.96 -3.96 12.97
C LEU A 302 -20.47 -4.04 13.19
N GLU A 303 -21.23 -3.18 12.51
CA GLU A 303 -22.69 -3.22 12.50
C GLU A 303 -23.20 -4.47 11.76
N LYS A 304 -22.46 -4.89 10.71
CA LYS A 304 -22.69 -6.10 9.93
C LYS A 304 -21.42 -6.93 9.86
N ASN A 305 -21.52 -8.21 10.16
CA ASN A 305 -20.39 -9.13 10.15
C ASN A 305 -20.74 -10.46 9.44
N VAL A 306 -19.92 -11.48 9.59
CA VAL A 306 -20.09 -12.76 8.88
C VAL A 306 -21.38 -13.50 9.26
N GLU A 307 -21.89 -13.29 10.48
CA GLU A 307 -23.15 -13.91 10.94
C GLU A 307 -24.37 -13.37 10.18
N ASP A 308 -24.27 -12.16 9.61
CA ASP A 308 -25.30 -11.56 8.74
C ASP A 308 -25.25 -12.09 7.29
N CYS A 309 -24.38 -13.05 6.98
CA CYS A 309 -24.23 -13.56 5.61
C CYS A 309 -25.43 -14.45 5.21
N ILE A 310 -26.14 -14.04 4.16
CA ILE A 310 -27.25 -14.79 3.58
C ILE A 310 -26.83 -15.83 2.53
N GLU A 311 -25.54 -16.05 2.38
CA GLU A 311 -24.92 -17.02 1.47
C GLU A 311 -25.34 -16.90 -0.01
N CYS A 312 -25.69 -15.70 -0.49
CA CYS A 312 -26.17 -15.46 -1.85
C CYS A 312 -25.14 -15.75 -2.97
N GLY A 313 -23.82 -15.80 -2.64
CA GLY A 313 -22.76 -16.10 -3.61
C GLY A 313 -22.29 -14.92 -4.48
N GLU A 314 -22.98 -13.77 -4.49
CA GLU A 314 -22.64 -12.63 -5.36
C GLU A 314 -21.20 -12.14 -5.20
N CYS A 315 -20.63 -12.23 -4.00
CA CYS A 315 -19.25 -11.83 -3.74
C CYS A 315 -18.24 -12.71 -4.48
N GLU A 316 -18.54 -14.00 -4.64
CA GLU A 316 -17.73 -14.97 -5.36
C GLU A 316 -17.85 -14.80 -6.88
N GLU A 317 -19.07 -14.54 -7.38
CA GLU A 317 -19.30 -14.23 -8.79
C GLU A 317 -18.58 -12.96 -9.24
N LYS A 318 -18.53 -11.95 -8.36
CA LYS A 318 -17.83 -10.68 -8.59
C LYS A 318 -16.30 -10.80 -8.44
N CYS A 319 -15.79 -11.88 -7.84
CA CYS A 319 -14.38 -12.04 -7.55
C CYS A 319 -13.57 -12.43 -8.81
N PRO A 320 -12.67 -11.59 -9.33
CA PRO A 320 -11.89 -11.91 -10.52
C PRO A 320 -10.83 -13.02 -10.29
N TYR A 321 -10.68 -13.47 -9.05
CA TYR A 321 -9.71 -14.47 -8.61
C TYR A 321 -10.37 -15.79 -8.21
N ASN A 322 -11.70 -15.92 -8.39
CA ASN A 322 -12.50 -17.10 -8.05
C ASN A 322 -12.26 -17.60 -6.61
N LEU A 323 -12.12 -16.68 -5.67
CA LEU A 323 -11.89 -17.03 -4.27
C LEU A 323 -13.18 -17.55 -3.64
N PRO A 324 -13.13 -18.61 -2.79
CA PRO A 324 -14.27 -19.10 -2.01
C PRO A 324 -14.55 -18.14 -0.84
N ILE A 325 -15.09 -16.96 -1.16
CA ILE A 325 -15.17 -15.82 -0.21
C ILE A 325 -16.02 -16.19 1.01
N ARG A 326 -17.11 -16.91 0.83
CA ARG A 326 -17.99 -17.32 1.95
C ARG A 326 -17.25 -18.22 2.95
N ASP A 327 -16.51 -19.21 2.47
CA ASP A 327 -15.73 -20.11 3.33
C ASP A 327 -14.58 -19.34 4.00
N MET A 328 -13.90 -18.46 3.25
CA MET A 328 -12.87 -17.58 3.80
C MET A 328 -13.42 -16.67 4.90
N LEU A 329 -14.62 -16.12 4.72
CA LEU A 329 -15.27 -15.28 5.74
C LEU A 329 -15.57 -16.08 7.01
N LYS A 330 -16.08 -17.33 6.89
CA LYS A 330 -16.32 -18.22 8.03
C LYS A 330 -15.01 -18.54 8.78
N GLU A 331 -13.93 -18.86 8.07
CA GLU A 331 -12.61 -19.06 8.68
C GLU A 331 -12.13 -17.81 9.44
N LYS A 332 -12.23 -16.64 8.81
CA LYS A 332 -11.80 -15.36 9.43
C LYS A 332 -12.67 -15.02 10.65
N HIS A 333 -13.97 -15.27 10.59
CA HIS A 333 -14.87 -15.11 11.73
C HIS A 333 -14.38 -15.88 12.96
N HIS A 334 -14.08 -17.17 12.80
CA HIS A 334 -13.56 -18.00 13.89
C HIS A 334 -12.26 -17.46 14.50
N LEU A 335 -11.40 -16.82 13.72
CA LEU A 335 -10.17 -16.21 14.21
C LEU A 335 -10.41 -14.86 14.92
N LEU A 336 -11.44 -14.11 14.50
CA LEU A 336 -11.73 -12.74 14.96
C LEU A 336 -12.65 -12.72 16.17
N VAL A 337 -13.50 -13.73 16.37
CA VAL A 337 -14.31 -13.87 17.57
C VAL A 337 -13.42 -14.30 18.73
N LYS A 338 -13.41 -13.53 19.83
CA LYS A 338 -12.75 -13.96 21.07
C LYS A 338 -13.46 -15.20 21.61
N ASN A 339 -12.83 -16.36 21.53
CA ASN A 339 -13.33 -17.52 22.28
C ASN A 339 -13.34 -17.20 23.76
N ARG A 340 -14.52 -17.11 24.36
CA ARG A 340 -14.73 -16.94 25.83
C ARG A 340 -14.29 -18.14 26.67
N SER A 341 -13.57 -19.09 26.06
CA SER A 341 -13.21 -20.38 26.66
C SER A 341 -11.71 -20.49 26.89
N THR A 342 -11.11 -19.56 27.60
CA THR A 342 -9.83 -19.74 28.34
C THR A 342 -9.71 -18.62 29.36
N LEU A 343 -10.51 -18.73 30.41
CA LEU A 343 -10.26 -18.17 31.74
C LEU A 343 -10.13 -19.32 32.73
#